data_54ec7045e15933f51ae80106ed6b92e7
#
_entry.id   54ec7045e15933f51ae80106ed6b92e7
#
_cell.length_a   1.000
_cell.length_b   1.000
_cell.length_c   1.000
_cell.angle_alpha   90.00
_cell.angle_beta   90.00
_cell.angle_gamma   90.00
#
_symmetry.space_group_name_H-M   'P 1'
#
loop_
_entity.id
_entity.type
_entity.pdbx_description
1 polymer ?
#
loop_
_entity_poly.entity_id
_entity_poly.type
_entity_poly.pdbx_seq_one_letter_code
_entity_poly.pdbx_strand_id
1 'polypeptide(L)'
;MKQFKRLMILSFAINAFLISAPTHTYASSTDVIKSEKTATRLNYIDTETIPYNKSFNDTKVGGLSGISYDAKSKKWLMISDDRSEENPARFYEAQIHYNKHKFNKVKFTRMHYLTQANGTKYPNKASYNPHSQDVVVDPESIRIDPLNRNHILYTSEGDRNLGFNPFIRIASRTGTLINDLQINNPIKKDDQNKYEFRNNQALEGSTFSENGKYIWTSMEAPLLQDDQLPTTESGALTRLTKYNRQGDVITEKAYSLDPIPKKPGKNKDAENGIAEILTLNQKQLLVLERATVQDKNSNFKNYIRVYKVDIASGTDIKNIKSLQKSHVAPVKKQLIANLNEQDIGHIDNIEGMSFGPKLPNGNDSLVFISDNNFNQKQQTNLTAFEIKP
;
A
#
# COMPACT_ATOMS: atom_id res chain seq x y z
N MET A 1 -35.27 -88.35 -42.06
CA MET A 1 -34.73 -87.00 -42.21
C MET A 1 -34.81 -86.31 -40.86
N LYS A 2 -33.76 -86.35 -40.10
CA LYS A 2 -33.53 -85.43 -38.90
C LYS A 2 -32.01 -85.42 -38.66
N GLN A 3 -31.38 -84.37 -38.92
CA GLN A 3 -29.95 -84.19 -38.73
C GLN A 3 -29.68 -83.85 -37.24
N PHE A 4 -28.79 -84.59 -36.62
CA PHE A 4 -28.22 -84.29 -35.31
C PHE A 4 -27.02 -83.34 -35.47
N LYS A 5 -27.12 -82.18 -34.93
CA LYS A 5 -25.96 -81.29 -34.78
C LYS A 5 -25.25 -81.60 -33.45
N ARG A 6 -24.00 -82.01 -33.59
CA ARG A 6 -23.11 -82.22 -32.43
C ARG A 6 -22.65 -80.79 -31.90
N LEU A 7 -22.83 -80.60 -30.61
CA LEU A 7 -22.33 -79.44 -29.90
C LEU A 7 -20.90 -79.72 -29.44
N MET A 8 -19.95 -78.92 -29.94
CA MET A 8 -18.56 -78.96 -29.50
C MET A 8 -18.39 -77.99 -28.39
N ILE A 9 -18.02 -78.44 -27.17
CA ILE A 9 -17.70 -77.62 -26.04
C ILE A 9 -16.22 -77.27 -26.10
N LEU A 10 -15.90 -76.01 -26.33
CA LEU A 10 -14.54 -75.49 -26.29
C LEU A 10 -14.26 -74.94 -24.88
N SER A 11 -13.37 -75.55 -24.13
CA SER A 11 -12.90 -75.10 -22.82
C SER A 11 -11.87 -73.97 -22.99
N PHE A 12 -12.20 -72.77 -22.65
CA PHE A 12 -11.23 -71.67 -22.55
C PHE A 12 -10.61 -71.65 -21.14
N ALA A 13 -9.32 -71.90 -21.08
CA ALA A 13 -8.53 -71.69 -19.89
C ALA A 13 -8.24 -70.14 -19.74
N ILE A 14 -8.77 -69.52 -18.72
CA ILE A 14 -8.48 -68.13 -18.44
C ILE A 14 -7.19 -68.07 -17.60
N ASN A 15 -6.11 -67.65 -18.21
CA ASN A 15 -4.89 -67.27 -17.50
C ASN A 15 -5.11 -65.85 -16.91
N ALA A 16 -5.29 -65.73 -15.61
CA ALA A 16 -5.33 -64.48 -14.88
C ALA A 16 -3.90 -63.96 -14.76
N PHE A 17 -3.54 -62.97 -15.58
CA PHE A 17 -2.37 -62.14 -15.33
C PHE A 17 -2.68 -61.14 -14.21
N LEU A 18 -2.07 -61.34 -13.05
CA LEU A 18 -2.03 -60.33 -11.97
C LEU A 18 -1.12 -59.19 -12.39
N ILE A 19 -1.69 -58.13 -12.92
CA ILE A 19 -0.98 -56.86 -13.13
C ILE A 19 -0.90 -56.16 -11.77
N SER A 20 0.26 -56.17 -11.14
CA SER A 20 0.56 -55.35 -9.98
C SER A 20 0.65 -53.88 -10.44
N ALA A 21 -0.34 -53.08 -10.11
CA ALA A 21 -0.28 -51.64 -10.30
C ALA A 21 0.80 -51.03 -9.37
N PRO A 22 1.67 -50.13 -9.87
CA PRO A 22 2.60 -49.48 -9.00
C PRO A 22 1.82 -48.54 -8.04
N THR A 23 1.92 -48.80 -6.76
CA THR A 23 1.47 -47.89 -5.74
C THR A 23 2.34 -46.63 -5.81
N HIS A 24 1.84 -45.57 -6.46
CA HIS A 24 2.40 -44.24 -6.30
C HIS A 24 2.11 -43.80 -4.86
N THR A 25 3.09 -43.92 -3.99
CA THR A 25 3.12 -43.18 -2.75
C THR A 25 3.23 -41.71 -3.11
N TYR A 26 2.12 -40.97 -3.05
CA TYR A 26 2.16 -39.53 -2.99
C TYR A 26 2.93 -39.16 -1.71
N ALA A 27 4.14 -38.65 -1.90
CA ALA A 27 4.84 -37.96 -0.82
C ALA A 27 3.91 -36.82 -0.36
N SER A 28 3.42 -36.92 0.87
CA SER A 28 2.77 -35.85 1.58
C SER A 28 3.74 -34.66 1.53
N SER A 29 3.43 -33.65 0.72
CA SER A 29 4.06 -32.37 0.87
C SER A 29 3.77 -31.92 2.31
N THR A 30 4.76 -31.99 3.16
CA THR A 30 4.73 -31.29 4.42
C THR A 30 4.60 -29.82 4.07
N ASP A 31 3.37 -29.30 4.07
CA ASP A 31 3.12 -27.88 4.06
C ASP A 31 3.93 -27.32 5.23
N VAL A 32 5.03 -26.68 4.90
CA VAL A 32 5.77 -25.86 5.86
C VAL A 32 4.75 -24.80 6.27
N ILE A 33 4.16 -24.98 7.45
CA ILE A 33 3.27 -23.99 8.05
C ILE A 33 4.12 -22.73 8.18
N LYS A 34 3.99 -21.83 7.20
CA LYS A 34 4.61 -20.54 7.22
C LYS A 34 3.99 -19.80 8.40
N SER A 35 4.74 -19.60 9.48
CA SER A 35 4.22 -18.90 10.65
C SER A 35 3.63 -17.56 10.20
N GLU A 36 2.36 -17.33 10.53
CA GLU A 36 1.71 -16.05 10.23
C GLU A 36 2.53 -14.93 10.88
N LYS A 37 2.76 -13.85 10.14
CA LYS A 37 3.38 -12.65 10.71
C LYS A 37 2.46 -12.09 11.79
N THR A 38 3.07 -11.77 12.93
CA THR A 38 2.39 -11.10 14.05
C THR A 38 3.13 -9.81 14.40
N ALA A 39 2.43 -8.88 15.00
CA ALA A 39 3.01 -7.63 15.49
C ALA A 39 2.28 -7.21 16.76
N THR A 40 3.03 -7.02 17.84
CA THR A 40 2.51 -6.50 19.12
C THR A 40 3.13 -5.15 19.46
N ARG A 41 4.37 -4.92 19.04
CA ARG A 41 5.13 -3.70 19.29
C ARG A 41 6.21 -3.49 18.24
N LEU A 42 6.56 -2.22 17.99
CA LEU A 42 7.72 -1.81 17.21
C LEU A 42 8.83 -1.30 18.14
N ASN A 43 10.04 -1.80 17.96
CA ASN A 43 11.23 -1.31 18.65
C ASN A 43 12.10 -0.55 17.65
N TYR A 44 12.38 0.71 17.94
CA TYR A 44 13.24 1.56 17.12
C TYR A 44 14.65 0.96 16.98
N ILE A 45 15.20 1.05 15.77
CA ILE A 45 16.59 0.63 15.46
C ILE A 45 17.44 1.84 15.19
N ASP A 46 17.13 2.61 14.13
CA ASP A 46 17.92 3.75 13.68
C ASP A 46 17.19 4.58 12.62
N THR A 47 17.68 5.78 12.39
CA THR A 47 17.21 6.69 11.33
C THR A 47 18.39 7.13 10.47
N GLU A 48 18.23 7.05 9.15
CA GLU A 48 19.18 7.56 8.15
C GLU A 48 18.51 8.68 7.36
N THR A 49 19.12 9.86 7.36
CA THR A 49 18.61 11.04 6.64
C THR A 49 19.22 11.12 5.25
N ILE A 50 18.37 11.21 4.23
CA ILE A 50 18.77 11.52 2.85
C ILE A 50 18.91 13.04 2.73
N PRO A 51 20.10 13.56 2.35
CA PRO A 51 20.33 15.01 2.26
C PRO A 51 19.34 15.70 1.30
N TYR A 52 18.81 16.86 1.71
CA TYR A 52 17.84 17.64 0.91
C TYR A 52 18.33 17.95 -0.52
N ASN A 53 19.63 18.22 -0.69
CA ASN A 53 20.23 18.51 -1.98
C ASN A 53 20.67 17.26 -2.76
N LYS A 54 20.23 16.08 -2.32
CA LYS A 54 20.52 14.82 -3.02
C LYS A 54 19.92 14.84 -4.42
N SER A 55 20.76 14.58 -5.41
CA SER A 55 20.34 14.33 -6.79
C SER A 55 20.76 12.92 -7.24
N PHE A 56 20.03 12.37 -8.19
CA PHE A 56 20.36 11.09 -8.82
C PHE A 56 19.79 11.03 -10.24
N ASN A 57 20.66 10.75 -11.26
CA ASN A 57 20.29 10.73 -12.68
C ASN A 57 19.55 12.03 -13.09
N ASP A 58 20.16 13.18 -12.81
CA ASP A 58 19.65 14.51 -13.13
C ASP A 58 18.26 14.83 -12.58
N THR A 59 17.84 14.10 -11.55
CA THR A 59 16.61 14.38 -10.82
C THR A 59 16.88 14.66 -9.34
N LYS A 60 16.09 15.55 -8.75
CA LYS A 60 16.10 15.83 -7.32
C LYS A 60 15.46 14.67 -6.57
N VAL A 61 16.15 14.12 -5.58
CA VAL A 61 15.63 13.09 -4.72
C VAL A 61 14.86 13.75 -3.57
N GLY A 62 13.55 13.60 -3.58
CA GLY A 62 12.62 14.17 -2.60
C GLY A 62 11.20 13.75 -2.90
N GLY A 63 10.24 14.20 -2.11
CA GLY A 63 8.85 13.80 -2.28
C GLY A 63 8.68 12.29 -2.13
N LEU A 64 9.41 11.61 -1.24
CA LEU A 64 9.38 10.16 -1.17
C LEU A 64 8.25 9.69 -0.24
N SER A 65 7.06 9.50 -0.82
CA SER A 65 5.83 9.12 -0.12
C SER A 65 5.67 7.61 0.07
N GLY A 66 6.14 6.78 -0.86
CA GLY A 66 5.96 5.33 -0.80
C GLY A 66 7.26 4.54 -0.89
N ILE A 67 7.31 3.38 -0.22
CA ILE A 67 8.48 2.49 -0.18
C ILE A 67 8.07 1.01 -0.28
N SER A 68 8.83 0.19 -1.01
CA SER A 68 8.59 -1.25 -1.15
C SER A 68 9.88 -2.04 -1.25
N TYR A 69 10.03 -3.12 -0.47
CA TYR A 69 11.19 -4.00 -0.49
C TYR A 69 11.01 -5.23 -1.35
N ASP A 70 11.97 -5.51 -2.20
CA ASP A 70 12.07 -6.73 -2.98
C ASP A 70 13.02 -7.73 -2.29
N ALA A 71 12.47 -8.70 -1.59
CA ALA A 71 13.24 -9.71 -0.87
C ALA A 71 14.13 -10.57 -1.80
N LYS A 72 13.76 -10.77 -3.08
CA LYS A 72 14.53 -11.57 -4.03
C LYS A 72 15.76 -10.83 -4.56
N SER A 73 15.58 -9.59 -5.00
CA SER A 73 16.67 -8.75 -5.51
C SER A 73 17.40 -7.99 -4.40
N LYS A 74 16.84 -7.98 -3.18
CA LYS A 74 17.32 -7.20 -2.02
C LYS A 74 17.42 -5.70 -2.31
N LYS A 75 16.51 -5.21 -3.15
CA LYS A 75 16.41 -3.79 -3.53
C LYS A 75 15.13 -3.18 -2.97
N TRP A 76 15.18 -1.89 -2.83
CA TRP A 76 14.05 -1.06 -2.41
C TRP A 76 13.59 -0.21 -3.57
N LEU A 77 12.29 0.00 -3.67
CA LEU A 77 11.67 1.00 -4.53
C LEU A 77 11.12 2.11 -3.65
N MET A 78 11.30 3.35 -4.10
CA MET A 78 10.75 4.53 -3.44
C MET A 78 10.13 5.42 -4.52
N ILE A 79 8.84 5.72 -4.39
CA ILE A 79 8.12 6.59 -5.32
C ILE A 79 8.17 8.02 -4.81
N SER A 80 8.19 8.96 -5.75
CA SER A 80 8.09 10.39 -5.45
C SER A 80 6.68 10.86 -5.78
N ASP A 81 6.06 11.61 -4.87
CA ASP A 81 4.77 12.29 -5.03
C ASP A 81 4.84 13.53 -5.93
N ASP A 82 6.01 13.76 -6.50
CA ASP A 82 6.25 14.86 -7.43
C ASP A 82 5.27 14.82 -8.61
N ARG A 83 4.32 15.72 -8.62
CA ARG A 83 3.32 15.90 -9.70
C ARG A 83 3.95 16.39 -11.01
N SER A 84 5.17 15.96 -11.26
CA SER A 84 6.03 16.42 -12.36
C SER A 84 6.40 17.92 -12.26
N GLU A 85 6.38 18.49 -11.06
CA GLU A 85 6.69 19.91 -10.83
C GLU A 85 8.20 20.16 -10.73
N GLU A 86 8.93 19.37 -9.97
CA GLU A 86 10.39 19.41 -9.88
C GLU A 86 11.03 18.60 -11.02
N ASN A 87 10.59 17.37 -11.22
CA ASN A 87 10.99 16.48 -12.31
C ASN A 87 9.82 15.56 -12.67
N PRO A 88 9.76 14.97 -13.87
CA PRO A 88 8.68 14.06 -14.23
C PRO A 88 8.46 12.95 -13.21
N ALA A 89 7.19 12.56 -13.01
CA ALA A 89 6.78 11.52 -12.05
C ALA A 89 7.64 10.28 -12.18
N ARG A 90 8.16 9.78 -11.05
CA ARG A 90 9.24 8.80 -11.03
C ARG A 90 9.30 7.99 -9.76
N PHE A 91 10.07 6.92 -9.80
CA PHE A 91 10.49 6.18 -8.62
C PHE A 91 11.98 5.80 -8.72
N TYR A 92 12.56 5.51 -7.57
CA TYR A 92 13.96 5.13 -7.44
C TYR A 92 14.11 3.70 -6.98
N GLU A 93 15.17 3.01 -7.47
CA GLU A 93 15.69 1.81 -6.84
C GLU A 93 16.87 2.15 -5.94
N ALA A 94 16.92 1.54 -4.76
CA ALA A 94 18.05 1.68 -3.84
C ALA A 94 18.48 0.35 -3.23
N GLN A 95 19.72 0.32 -2.77
CA GLN A 95 20.24 -0.64 -1.81
C GLN A 95 20.22 0.04 -0.44
N ILE A 96 19.44 -0.51 0.49
CA ILE A 96 19.36 -0.05 1.88
C ILE A 96 19.74 -1.23 2.74
N HIS A 97 20.84 -1.09 3.46
CA HIS A 97 21.35 -2.12 4.37
C HIS A 97 21.36 -1.58 5.79
N TYR A 98 20.79 -2.32 6.71
CA TYR A 98 20.81 -2.05 8.14
C TYR A 98 20.86 -3.36 8.92
N ASN A 99 21.20 -3.27 10.18
CA ASN A 99 21.20 -4.37 11.13
C ASN A 99 20.32 -4.01 12.34
N LYS A 100 20.42 -4.73 13.43
CA LYS A 100 19.62 -4.47 14.64
C LYS A 100 20.03 -3.20 15.41
N HIS A 101 21.04 -2.47 14.95
CA HIS A 101 21.59 -1.30 15.65
C HIS A 101 21.60 -0.03 14.79
N LYS A 102 21.87 -0.15 13.47
CA LYS A 102 22.03 1.04 12.61
C LYS A 102 21.90 0.72 11.13
N PHE A 103 21.66 1.78 10.37
CA PHE A 103 21.87 1.78 8.93
C PHE A 103 23.37 1.69 8.62
N ASN A 104 23.71 0.90 7.61
CA ASN A 104 25.10 0.73 7.15
C ASN A 104 25.30 1.31 5.74
N LYS A 105 24.22 1.41 4.95
CA LYS A 105 24.30 1.87 3.57
C LYS A 105 22.93 2.27 3.05
N VAL A 106 22.86 3.45 2.43
CA VAL A 106 21.78 3.87 1.56
C VAL A 106 22.39 4.32 0.24
N LYS A 107 22.10 3.61 -0.86
CA LYS A 107 22.65 3.92 -2.18
C LYS A 107 21.57 3.78 -3.25
N PHE A 108 21.20 4.87 -3.88
CA PHE A 108 20.38 4.87 -5.09
C PHE A 108 21.13 4.16 -6.23
N THR A 109 20.42 3.32 -6.98
CA THR A 109 21.02 2.48 -8.02
C THR A 109 20.41 2.68 -9.39
N ARG A 110 19.13 3.06 -9.46
CA ARG A 110 18.40 3.38 -10.69
C ARG A 110 17.30 4.40 -10.39
N MET A 111 16.87 5.10 -11.42
CA MET A 111 15.69 5.94 -11.45
C MET A 111 14.86 5.55 -12.68
N HIS A 112 13.55 5.54 -12.55
CA HIS A 112 12.61 5.21 -13.61
C HIS A 112 11.51 6.27 -13.65
N TYR A 113 11.24 6.83 -14.82
CA TYR A 113 10.07 7.66 -15.02
C TYR A 113 8.81 6.80 -15.13
N LEU A 114 7.73 7.25 -14.53
CA LEU A 114 6.40 6.72 -14.81
C LEU A 114 5.92 7.28 -16.15
N THR A 115 5.31 6.45 -16.97
CA THR A 115 4.80 6.85 -18.28
C THR A 115 3.32 6.49 -18.44
N GLN A 116 2.63 7.30 -19.26
CA GLN A 116 1.24 7.10 -19.64
C GLN A 116 1.10 5.97 -20.67
N ALA A 117 -0.13 5.64 -21.06
CA ALA A 117 -0.43 4.59 -22.03
C ALA A 117 0.19 4.83 -23.41
N ASN A 118 0.33 6.10 -23.80
CA ASN A 118 0.99 6.51 -25.03
C ASN A 118 2.53 6.53 -24.96
N GLY A 119 3.11 6.14 -23.82
CA GLY A 119 4.55 6.12 -23.57
C GLY A 119 5.15 7.48 -23.20
N THR A 120 4.37 8.55 -23.13
CA THR A 120 4.84 9.86 -22.70
C THR A 120 4.94 9.94 -21.17
N LYS A 121 5.77 10.86 -20.67
CA LYS A 121 5.82 11.20 -19.23
C LYS A 121 4.55 11.95 -18.83
N TYR A 122 4.19 11.89 -17.57
CA TYR A 122 3.10 12.69 -17.04
C TYR A 122 3.45 14.18 -17.07
N PRO A 123 2.56 15.06 -17.56
CA PRO A 123 2.76 16.50 -17.51
C PRO A 123 2.63 17.01 -16.08
N ASN A 124 3.23 18.16 -15.79
CA ASN A 124 2.91 18.91 -14.58
C ASN A 124 1.60 19.71 -14.76
N LYS A 125 1.06 20.17 -13.63
CA LYS A 125 -0.19 20.94 -13.58
C LYS A 125 -0.12 22.22 -14.41
N ALA A 126 1.02 22.93 -14.42
CA ALA A 126 1.18 24.19 -15.13
C ALA A 126 1.25 24.02 -16.66
N SER A 127 1.76 22.88 -17.13
CA SER A 127 1.87 22.54 -18.56
C SER A 127 0.71 21.67 -19.07
N TYR A 128 -0.21 21.26 -18.20
CA TYR A 128 -1.34 20.43 -18.57
C TYR A 128 -2.25 21.12 -19.59
N ASN A 129 -2.52 20.44 -20.69
CA ASN A 129 -3.47 20.89 -21.70
C ASN A 129 -4.80 20.13 -21.53
N PRO A 130 -5.91 20.81 -21.15
CA PRO A 130 -7.21 20.15 -20.96
C PRO A 130 -7.82 19.55 -22.24
N HIS A 131 -7.26 19.88 -23.43
CA HIS A 131 -7.68 19.30 -24.70
C HIS A 131 -6.81 18.08 -25.09
N SER A 132 -5.78 17.72 -24.32
CA SER A 132 -5.02 16.49 -24.51
C SER A 132 -5.69 15.32 -23.81
N GLN A 133 -5.17 14.11 -24.06
CA GLN A 133 -5.53 12.91 -23.30
C GLN A 133 -4.60 12.66 -22.12
N ASP A 134 -3.75 13.63 -21.81
CA ASP A 134 -2.81 13.50 -20.71
C ASP A 134 -3.50 13.53 -19.35
N VAL A 135 -2.87 12.89 -18.38
CA VAL A 135 -3.32 12.84 -16.99
C VAL A 135 -2.28 13.51 -16.12
N VAL A 136 -2.69 14.41 -15.23
CA VAL A 136 -1.85 14.87 -14.14
C VAL A 136 -1.88 13.80 -13.05
N VAL A 137 -0.70 13.40 -12.60
CA VAL A 137 -0.54 12.34 -11.58
C VAL A 137 -0.09 12.95 -10.27
N ASP A 138 -0.54 12.34 -9.18
CA ASP A 138 -0.14 12.59 -7.81
C ASP A 138 0.22 11.25 -7.16
N PRO A 139 1.45 10.72 -7.37
CA PRO A 139 1.77 9.37 -7.00
C PRO A 139 2.00 9.25 -5.49
N GLU A 140 1.39 8.25 -4.83
CA GLU A 140 1.51 8.09 -3.39
C GLU A 140 2.16 6.74 -3.00
N SER A 141 1.49 5.64 -3.21
CA SER A 141 1.98 4.34 -2.79
C SER A 141 2.65 3.58 -3.94
N ILE A 142 3.67 2.77 -3.62
CA ILE A 142 4.30 1.84 -4.55
C ILE A 142 4.44 0.46 -3.95
N ARG A 143 4.06 -0.60 -4.71
CA ARG A 143 4.20 -1.99 -4.29
C ARG A 143 4.75 -2.86 -5.41
N ILE A 144 5.69 -3.73 -5.09
CA ILE A 144 6.13 -4.77 -6.01
C ILE A 144 5.06 -5.85 -6.05
N ASP A 145 4.65 -6.24 -7.26
CA ASP A 145 3.65 -7.29 -7.44
C ASP A 145 4.22 -8.65 -7.00
N PRO A 146 3.64 -9.30 -5.97
CA PRO A 146 4.14 -10.57 -5.47
C PRO A 146 3.93 -11.74 -6.45
N LEU A 147 2.99 -11.64 -7.39
CA LEU A 147 2.72 -12.66 -8.42
C LEU A 147 3.54 -12.43 -9.69
N ASN A 148 3.91 -11.19 -9.98
CA ASN A 148 4.79 -10.85 -11.10
C ASN A 148 5.76 -9.74 -10.70
N ARG A 149 6.95 -10.08 -10.26
CA ARG A 149 7.95 -9.14 -9.73
C ARG A 149 8.53 -8.17 -10.77
N ASN A 150 8.19 -8.36 -12.06
CA ASN A 150 8.51 -7.38 -13.11
C ASN A 150 7.46 -6.26 -13.18
N HIS A 151 6.44 -6.32 -12.35
CA HIS A 151 5.40 -5.32 -12.23
C HIS A 151 5.46 -4.61 -10.88
N ILE A 152 5.00 -3.38 -10.89
CA ILE A 152 4.72 -2.57 -9.71
C ILE A 152 3.27 -2.11 -9.78
N LEU A 153 2.67 -1.95 -8.61
CA LEU A 153 1.43 -1.22 -8.41
C LEU A 153 1.79 0.15 -7.85
N TYR A 154 1.12 1.19 -8.31
CA TYR A 154 1.14 2.51 -7.68
C TYR A 154 -0.24 3.14 -7.69
N THR A 155 -0.47 4.02 -6.72
CA THR A 155 -1.68 4.80 -6.58
C THR A 155 -1.44 6.24 -7.01
N SER A 156 -2.52 6.96 -7.25
CA SER A 156 -2.54 8.41 -7.38
C SER A 156 -3.79 8.96 -6.72
N GLU A 157 -3.67 10.06 -6.01
CA GLU A 157 -4.80 10.77 -5.41
C GLU A 157 -5.71 11.44 -6.44
N GLY A 158 -5.24 11.61 -7.68
CA GLY A 158 -5.89 12.43 -8.69
C GLY A 158 -5.74 13.93 -8.39
N ASP A 159 -6.52 14.74 -9.07
CA ASP A 159 -6.66 16.19 -8.81
C ASP A 159 -8.12 16.58 -9.00
N ARG A 160 -8.86 16.73 -7.88
CA ARG A 160 -10.29 17.05 -7.93
C ARG A 160 -10.55 18.40 -8.63
N ASN A 161 -9.65 19.37 -8.49
CA ASN A 161 -9.79 20.69 -9.08
C ASN A 161 -9.65 20.67 -10.62
N LEU A 162 -8.79 19.79 -11.12
CA LEU A 162 -8.61 19.54 -12.56
C LEU A 162 -9.58 18.49 -13.12
N GLY A 163 -10.34 17.81 -12.27
CA GLY A 163 -11.30 16.78 -12.67
C GLY A 163 -10.69 15.38 -12.82
N PHE A 164 -9.47 15.14 -12.32
CA PHE A 164 -8.86 13.83 -12.32
C PHE A 164 -9.28 13.01 -11.10
N ASN A 165 -9.77 11.81 -11.36
CA ASN A 165 -10.09 10.85 -10.31
C ASN A 165 -8.83 10.15 -9.78
N PRO A 166 -8.84 9.69 -8.52
CA PRO A 166 -7.86 8.76 -8.02
C PRO A 166 -7.80 7.49 -8.88
N PHE A 167 -6.64 6.87 -8.95
CA PHE A 167 -6.47 5.64 -9.71
C PHE A 167 -5.48 4.66 -9.06
N ILE A 168 -5.58 3.39 -9.48
CA ILE A 168 -4.63 2.32 -9.16
C ILE A 168 -4.09 1.82 -10.50
N ARG A 169 -2.78 1.84 -10.69
CA ARG A 169 -2.13 1.41 -11.93
C ARG A 169 -1.09 0.33 -11.71
N ILE A 170 -0.99 -0.56 -12.67
CA ILE A 170 0.11 -1.52 -12.78
C ILE A 170 1.06 -1.02 -13.85
N ALA A 171 2.34 -0.89 -13.50
CA ALA A 171 3.41 -0.57 -14.43
C ALA A 171 4.50 -1.64 -14.41
N SER A 172 5.35 -1.62 -15.42
CA SER A 172 6.57 -2.42 -15.42
C SER A 172 7.56 -1.92 -14.35
N ARG A 173 8.58 -2.73 -14.04
CA ARG A 173 9.71 -2.30 -13.19
C ARG A 173 10.53 -1.15 -13.80
N THR A 174 10.25 -0.75 -15.03
CA THR A 174 10.86 0.40 -15.71
C THR A 174 9.91 1.59 -15.83
N GLY A 175 8.71 1.51 -15.24
CA GLY A 175 7.74 2.61 -15.13
C GLY A 175 6.75 2.71 -16.29
N THR A 176 6.79 1.80 -17.26
CA THR A 176 5.82 1.79 -18.37
C THR A 176 4.47 1.28 -17.91
N LEU A 177 3.40 2.02 -18.16
CA LEU A 177 2.04 1.60 -17.84
C LEU A 177 1.69 0.29 -18.54
N ILE A 178 1.14 -0.67 -17.78
CA ILE A 178 0.67 -1.96 -18.28
C ILE A 178 -0.85 -2.04 -18.19
N ASN A 179 -1.42 -1.62 -17.06
CA ASN A 179 -2.85 -1.70 -16.83
C ASN A 179 -3.32 -0.58 -15.91
N ASP A 180 -4.48 -0.04 -16.21
CA ASP A 180 -5.21 0.92 -15.38
C ASP A 180 -6.43 0.19 -14.79
N LEU A 181 -6.43 -0.05 -13.47
CA LEU A 181 -7.53 -0.75 -12.83
C LEU A 181 -8.77 0.16 -12.85
N GLN A 182 -9.84 -0.34 -13.46
CA GLN A 182 -11.09 0.37 -13.51
C GLN A 182 -11.79 0.30 -12.15
N ILE A 183 -11.58 1.33 -11.33
CA ILE A 183 -12.16 1.39 -10.00
C ILE A 183 -13.60 1.89 -10.10
N ASN A 184 -14.56 0.99 -9.83
CA ASN A 184 -16.00 1.29 -9.88
C ASN A 184 -16.55 1.44 -8.47
N ASN A 185 -16.12 2.48 -7.75
CA ASN A 185 -16.69 2.73 -6.44
C ASN A 185 -16.91 4.24 -6.19
N PRO A 186 -17.57 4.63 -5.08
CA PRO A 186 -17.92 6.02 -4.80
C PRO A 186 -16.76 6.97 -4.52
N ILE A 187 -15.53 6.65 -4.94
CA ILE A 187 -14.38 7.56 -4.80
C ILE A 187 -14.26 8.55 -5.98
N LYS A 188 -15.04 8.35 -7.06
CA LYS A 188 -15.01 9.23 -8.23
C LYS A 188 -15.75 10.54 -7.99
N LYS A 189 -15.29 11.62 -8.61
CA LYS A 189 -15.90 12.94 -8.52
C LYS A 189 -17.34 12.95 -9.04
N ASP A 190 -18.26 13.55 -8.28
CA ASP A 190 -19.59 13.90 -8.76
C ASP A 190 -19.65 15.38 -9.22
N ASP A 191 -20.58 15.68 -10.14
CA ASP A 191 -20.73 17.03 -10.70
C ASP A 191 -21.28 18.07 -9.70
N GLN A 192 -21.86 17.60 -8.59
CA GLN A 192 -22.45 18.47 -7.57
C GLN A 192 -21.52 18.79 -6.40
N ASN A 193 -20.30 18.24 -6.38
CA ASN A 193 -19.32 18.39 -5.29
C ASN A 193 -19.82 17.97 -3.90
N LYS A 194 -20.82 17.09 -3.82
CA LYS A 194 -21.41 16.63 -2.54
C LYS A 194 -20.95 15.25 -2.12
N TYR A 195 -20.36 14.52 -3.05
CA TYR A 195 -19.95 13.14 -2.86
C TYR A 195 -18.49 12.97 -3.24
N GLU A 196 -17.91 11.86 -2.77
CA GLU A 196 -16.63 11.31 -3.17
C GLU A 196 -15.40 11.90 -2.48
N PHE A 197 -14.23 11.80 -3.12
CA PHE A 197 -12.95 12.11 -2.50
C PHE A 197 -12.74 13.61 -2.27
N ARG A 198 -11.95 13.92 -1.24
CA ARG A 198 -11.44 15.27 -0.99
C ARG A 198 -10.20 15.50 -1.82
N ASN A 199 -9.97 16.74 -2.24
CA ASN A 199 -8.75 17.06 -2.98
C ASN A 199 -7.55 16.95 -2.04
N ASN A 200 -6.49 16.27 -2.47
CA ASN A 200 -5.25 16.05 -1.68
C ASN A 200 -5.50 15.37 -0.33
N GLN A 201 -6.44 14.46 -0.25
CA GLN A 201 -6.77 13.62 0.91
C GLN A 201 -7.52 12.37 0.42
N ALA A 202 -7.03 11.74 -0.63
CA ALA A 202 -7.74 10.67 -1.31
C ALA A 202 -7.05 9.30 -1.18
N LEU A 203 -6.60 8.73 -2.28
CA LEU A 203 -6.10 7.36 -2.35
C LEU A 203 -4.61 7.29 -2.01
N GLU A 204 -4.30 7.15 -0.75
CA GLU A 204 -2.94 7.14 -0.21
C GLU A 204 -2.32 5.73 -0.23
N GLY A 205 -2.57 4.97 0.82
CA GLY A 205 -1.94 3.69 1.05
C GLY A 205 -2.44 2.56 0.16
N SER A 206 -1.55 1.65 -0.21
CA SER A 206 -1.92 0.43 -0.90
C SER A 206 -1.09 -0.78 -0.46
N THR A 207 -1.65 -1.98 -0.57
CA THR A 207 -0.91 -3.22 -0.32
C THR A 207 -1.56 -4.39 -1.03
N PHE A 208 -0.75 -5.37 -1.47
CA PHE A 208 -1.30 -6.65 -1.90
C PHE A 208 -1.69 -7.51 -0.70
N SER A 209 -2.76 -8.31 -0.84
CA SER A 209 -3.04 -9.38 0.11
C SER A 209 -1.86 -10.36 0.19
N GLU A 210 -1.74 -11.11 1.29
CA GLU A 210 -0.62 -12.05 1.49
C GLU A 210 -0.40 -13.03 0.33
N ASN A 211 -1.49 -13.50 -0.29
CA ASN A 211 -1.44 -14.39 -1.46
C ASN A 211 -1.30 -13.65 -2.79
N GLY A 212 -1.23 -12.33 -2.79
CA GLY A 212 -1.12 -11.49 -3.97
C GLY A 212 -2.35 -11.41 -4.88
N LYS A 213 -3.46 -12.07 -4.55
CA LYS A 213 -4.65 -12.16 -5.41
C LYS A 213 -5.53 -10.90 -5.35
N TYR A 214 -5.41 -10.12 -4.28
CA TYR A 214 -6.22 -8.93 -4.04
C TYR A 214 -5.32 -7.74 -3.73
N ILE A 215 -5.90 -6.55 -3.86
CA ILE A 215 -5.28 -5.27 -3.55
C ILE A 215 -6.13 -4.61 -2.47
N TRP A 216 -5.53 -4.16 -1.39
CA TRP A 216 -6.13 -3.27 -0.42
C TRP A 216 -5.65 -1.85 -0.66
N THR A 217 -6.55 -0.89 -0.51
CA THR A 217 -6.23 0.53 -0.50
C THR A 217 -6.92 1.24 0.65
N SER A 218 -6.41 2.39 1.01
CA SER A 218 -7.01 3.29 2.00
C SER A 218 -7.30 4.66 1.39
N MET A 219 -8.42 5.24 1.79
CA MET A 219 -8.61 6.68 1.67
C MET A 219 -7.92 7.35 2.85
N GLU A 220 -7.17 8.43 2.61
CA GLU A 220 -6.53 9.20 3.67
C GLU A 220 -7.58 9.77 4.62
N ALA A 221 -8.51 10.54 4.09
CA ALA A 221 -9.59 11.17 4.83
C ALA A 221 -10.97 10.58 4.47
N PRO A 222 -12.02 10.90 5.26
CA PRO A 222 -13.40 10.57 4.93
C PRO A 222 -13.82 11.08 3.56
N LEU A 223 -14.60 10.29 2.82
CA LEU A 223 -15.32 10.82 1.67
C LEU A 223 -16.29 11.93 2.13
N LEU A 224 -16.61 12.87 1.23
CA LEU A 224 -17.48 14.01 1.55
C LEU A 224 -18.84 13.59 2.11
N GLN A 225 -19.37 12.43 1.64
CA GLN A 225 -20.64 11.88 2.11
C GLN A 225 -20.53 11.01 3.36
N ASP A 226 -19.32 10.67 3.79
CA ASP A 226 -19.14 9.70 4.88
C ASP A 226 -19.00 10.36 6.23
N ASP A 227 -18.15 11.37 6.36
CA ASP A 227 -17.92 12.05 7.63
C ASP A 227 -17.28 13.43 7.43
N GLN A 228 -17.21 14.20 8.53
CA GLN A 228 -16.36 15.39 8.62
C GLN A 228 -14.89 14.96 8.79
N LEU A 229 -13.95 15.89 8.58
CA LEU A 229 -12.55 15.64 8.91
C LEU A 229 -12.38 15.46 10.41
N PRO A 230 -11.39 14.68 10.87
CA PRO A 230 -11.05 14.59 12.29
C PRO A 230 -10.79 15.95 12.90
N THR A 231 -11.17 16.09 14.16
CA THR A 231 -10.88 17.27 14.98
C THR A 231 -10.06 16.87 16.21
N THR A 232 -9.76 17.81 17.10
CA THR A 232 -9.12 17.48 18.40
C THR A 232 -10.09 16.81 19.38
N GLU A 233 -11.39 16.89 19.13
CA GLU A 233 -12.46 16.34 19.98
C GLU A 233 -13.03 15.03 19.43
N SER A 234 -12.95 14.81 18.11
CA SER A 234 -13.55 13.64 17.44
C SER A 234 -12.67 13.09 16.35
N GLY A 235 -12.67 11.76 16.22
CA GLY A 235 -12.17 11.07 15.04
C GLY A 235 -13.18 11.11 13.90
N ALA A 236 -12.93 10.32 12.84
CA ALA A 236 -13.79 10.27 11.66
C ALA A 236 -13.76 8.87 11.01
N LEU A 237 -14.77 8.55 10.21
CA LEU A 237 -14.83 7.28 9.48
C LEU A 237 -14.29 7.44 8.05
N THR A 238 -13.22 6.70 7.73
CA THR A 238 -12.71 6.57 6.36
C THR A 238 -12.83 5.12 5.86
N ARG A 239 -12.40 4.85 4.61
CA ARG A 239 -12.61 3.57 3.93
C ARG A 239 -11.31 2.81 3.68
N LEU A 240 -11.37 1.49 3.92
CA LEU A 240 -10.40 0.51 3.45
C LEU A 240 -11.08 -0.37 2.41
N THR A 241 -10.60 -0.37 1.18
CA THR A 241 -11.24 -1.10 0.07
C THR A 241 -10.36 -2.22 -0.44
N LYS A 242 -10.94 -3.41 -0.60
CA LYS A 242 -10.31 -4.58 -1.20
C LYS A 242 -10.82 -4.79 -2.61
N TYR A 243 -9.90 -4.82 -3.56
CA TYR A 243 -10.18 -5.09 -4.97
C TYR A 243 -9.64 -6.45 -5.40
N ASN A 244 -10.26 -7.04 -6.43
CA ASN A 244 -9.61 -8.08 -7.21
C ASN A 244 -8.60 -7.45 -8.20
N ARG A 245 -7.93 -8.28 -9.01
CA ARG A 245 -6.95 -7.81 -9.99
C ARG A 245 -7.57 -7.13 -11.21
N GLN A 246 -8.89 -7.17 -11.36
CA GLN A 246 -9.67 -6.50 -12.40
C GLN A 246 -10.19 -5.12 -11.96
N GLY A 247 -10.11 -4.81 -10.65
CA GLY A 247 -10.59 -3.55 -10.08
C GLY A 247 -12.00 -3.65 -9.46
N ASP A 248 -12.61 -4.86 -9.43
CA ASP A 248 -13.90 -5.04 -8.77
C ASP A 248 -13.74 -5.00 -7.25
N VAL A 249 -14.64 -4.30 -6.58
CA VAL A 249 -14.68 -4.24 -5.11
C VAL A 249 -15.16 -5.58 -4.53
N ILE A 250 -14.30 -6.25 -3.80
CA ILE A 250 -14.61 -7.51 -3.11
C ILE A 250 -15.27 -7.26 -1.76
N THR A 251 -14.72 -6.35 -0.98
CA THR A 251 -15.26 -5.89 0.31
C THR A 251 -14.73 -4.50 0.61
N GLU A 252 -15.47 -3.75 1.39
CA GLU A 252 -15.05 -2.45 1.88
C GLU A 252 -15.33 -2.34 3.37
N LYS A 253 -14.46 -1.71 4.12
CA LYS A 253 -14.54 -1.60 5.57
C LYS A 253 -14.45 -0.15 6.01
N ALA A 254 -15.24 0.22 7.01
CA ALA A 254 -15.06 1.49 7.70
C ALA A 254 -13.88 1.39 8.66
N TYR A 255 -13.01 2.37 8.63
CA TYR A 255 -11.90 2.57 9.58
C TYR A 255 -12.15 3.84 10.37
N SER A 256 -12.00 3.77 11.70
CA SER A 256 -12.17 4.94 12.57
C SER A 256 -10.82 5.60 12.78
N LEU A 257 -10.59 6.75 12.14
CA LEU A 257 -9.46 7.65 12.43
C LEU A 257 -9.57 8.16 13.87
N ASP A 258 -8.43 8.27 14.54
CA ASP A 258 -8.39 8.89 15.87
C ASP A 258 -8.56 10.42 15.78
N PRO A 259 -8.92 11.08 16.87
CA PRO A 259 -8.83 12.54 16.97
C PRO A 259 -7.41 13.05 16.76
N ILE A 260 -7.30 14.29 16.29
CA ILE A 260 -6.03 15.01 16.18
C ILE A 260 -5.42 15.14 17.60
N PRO A 261 -4.16 14.70 17.82
CA PRO A 261 -3.62 14.52 19.17
C PRO A 261 -3.26 15.82 19.90
N LYS A 262 -3.20 16.96 19.18
CA LYS A 262 -2.83 18.27 19.73
C LYS A 262 -3.61 19.38 19.06
N LYS A 263 -3.96 20.42 19.85
CA LYS A 263 -4.56 21.65 19.31
C LYS A 263 -3.54 22.41 18.46
N PRO A 264 -3.93 22.84 17.25
CA PRO A 264 -3.11 23.76 16.46
C PRO A 264 -3.03 25.16 17.10
N GLY A 265 -2.11 25.97 16.63
CA GLY A 265 -2.09 27.40 16.93
C GLY A 265 -3.40 28.08 16.49
N LYS A 266 -3.69 29.26 16.99
CA LYS A 266 -4.87 30.00 16.57
C LYS A 266 -4.83 30.29 15.07
N ASN A 267 -5.89 29.91 14.35
CA ASN A 267 -6.01 30.00 12.90
C ASN A 267 -4.88 29.24 12.15
N LYS A 268 -4.49 28.09 12.68
CA LYS A 268 -3.50 27.18 12.09
C LYS A 268 -4.15 25.85 11.77
N ASP A 269 -3.54 25.16 10.80
CA ASP A 269 -4.05 23.91 10.26
C ASP A 269 -3.67 22.71 11.13
N ALA A 270 -4.53 21.73 11.12
CA ALA A 270 -4.25 20.39 11.66
C ALA A 270 -5.11 19.37 10.95
N GLU A 271 -4.55 18.20 10.74
CA GLU A 271 -5.20 17.08 10.08
C GLU A 271 -4.78 15.74 10.71
N ASN A 272 -5.54 14.69 10.45
CA ASN A 272 -5.17 13.29 10.72
C ASN A 272 -5.79 12.41 9.64
N GLY A 273 -4.99 11.51 9.07
CA GLY A 273 -5.41 10.61 8.01
C GLY A 273 -4.62 9.30 8.01
N ILE A 274 -5.02 8.38 7.14
CA ILE A 274 -4.23 7.18 6.84
C ILE A 274 -3.21 7.54 5.76
N ALA A 275 -1.93 7.53 6.11
CA ALA A 275 -0.88 7.75 5.13
C ALA A 275 -0.44 6.45 4.42
N GLU A 276 -0.50 5.29 5.09
CA GLU A 276 -0.08 4.03 4.44
C GLU A 276 -0.73 2.81 5.09
N ILE A 277 -0.85 1.73 4.33
CA ILE A 277 -1.29 0.42 4.81
C ILE A 277 -0.36 -0.69 4.34
N LEU A 278 -0.23 -1.75 5.15
CA LEU A 278 0.60 -2.90 4.81
C LEU A 278 -0.03 -4.20 5.29
N THR A 279 -0.18 -5.19 4.42
CA THR A 279 -0.71 -6.50 4.80
C THR A 279 0.24 -7.20 5.77
N LEU A 280 -0.22 -7.43 7.00
CA LEU A 280 0.52 -8.21 8.00
C LEU A 280 0.34 -9.71 7.76
N ASN A 281 -0.92 -10.14 7.60
CA ASN A 281 -1.32 -11.51 7.29
C ASN A 281 -2.72 -11.53 6.63
N GLN A 282 -3.32 -12.71 6.46
CA GLN A 282 -4.62 -12.84 5.79
C GLN A 282 -5.78 -12.08 6.46
N LYS A 283 -5.68 -11.82 7.76
CA LYS A 283 -6.75 -11.22 8.58
C LYS A 283 -6.40 -9.82 9.07
N GLN A 284 -5.15 -9.38 8.92
CA GLN A 284 -4.69 -8.16 9.57
C GLN A 284 -3.88 -7.27 8.63
N LEU A 285 -4.10 -5.97 8.76
CA LEU A 285 -3.27 -4.92 8.18
C LEU A 285 -2.52 -4.17 9.29
N LEU A 286 -1.37 -3.62 8.95
CA LEU A 286 -0.81 -2.46 9.62
C LEU A 286 -1.37 -1.21 8.94
N VAL A 287 -1.77 -0.22 9.72
CA VAL A 287 -2.27 1.07 9.26
C VAL A 287 -1.44 2.16 9.93
N LEU A 288 -0.91 3.05 9.12
CA LEU A 288 -0.16 4.23 9.54
C LEU A 288 -1.11 5.43 9.57
N GLU A 289 -1.44 5.93 10.75
CA GLU A 289 -2.08 7.24 10.91
C GLU A 289 -1.02 8.31 11.11
N ARG A 290 -1.11 9.36 10.30
CA ARG A 290 -0.29 10.55 10.39
C ARG A 290 -1.17 11.75 10.69
N ALA A 291 -0.92 12.40 11.83
CA ALA A 291 -1.50 13.69 12.11
C ALA A 291 -0.44 14.79 11.99
N THR A 292 -0.75 15.82 11.25
CA THR A 292 0.09 17.02 11.09
C THR A 292 -0.57 18.19 11.81
N VAL A 293 0.17 18.88 12.66
CA VAL A 293 -0.35 19.99 13.49
C VAL A 293 0.56 21.19 13.36
N GLN A 294 0.01 22.33 12.97
CA GLN A 294 0.75 23.57 12.86
C GLN A 294 0.70 24.34 14.18
N ASP A 295 1.86 24.70 14.72
CA ASP A 295 1.97 25.48 15.94
C ASP A 295 1.67 26.99 15.74
N LYS A 296 1.70 27.76 16.80
CA LYS A 296 1.50 29.23 16.75
C LYS A 296 2.51 29.99 15.89
N ASN A 297 3.67 29.39 15.63
CA ASN A 297 4.76 29.99 14.84
C ASN A 297 4.72 29.46 13.38
N SER A 298 3.67 28.71 12.98
CA SER A 298 3.50 28.05 11.68
C SER A 298 4.49 26.92 11.42
N ASN A 299 5.12 26.34 12.44
CA ASN A 299 5.91 25.14 12.28
C ASN A 299 4.99 23.91 12.33
N PHE A 300 5.22 22.95 11.45
CA PHE A 300 4.51 21.68 11.45
C PHE A 300 5.17 20.69 12.40
N LYS A 301 4.35 19.90 13.08
CA LYS A 301 4.78 18.77 13.89
C LYS A 301 3.91 17.56 13.52
N ASN A 302 4.58 16.45 13.22
CA ASN A 302 3.93 15.20 12.85
C ASN A 302 3.79 14.28 14.06
N TYR A 303 2.64 13.59 14.12
CA TYR A 303 2.30 12.59 15.14
C TYR A 303 1.94 11.30 14.42
N ILE A 304 2.77 10.28 14.63
CA ILE A 304 2.72 9.04 13.87
C ILE A 304 2.32 7.89 14.78
N ARG A 305 1.23 7.22 14.40
CA ARG A 305 0.69 6.06 15.13
C ARG A 305 0.54 4.89 14.17
N VAL A 306 0.96 3.71 14.61
CA VAL A 306 0.82 2.47 13.83
C VAL A 306 -0.16 1.55 14.53
N TYR A 307 -1.19 1.15 13.80
CA TYR A 307 -2.25 0.26 14.28
C TYR A 307 -2.18 -1.10 13.61
N LYS A 308 -2.41 -2.15 14.37
CA LYS A 308 -2.80 -3.46 13.87
C LYS A 308 -4.31 -3.51 13.75
N VAL A 309 -4.81 -3.82 12.56
CA VAL A 309 -6.24 -3.74 12.20
C VAL A 309 -6.75 -5.12 11.81
N ASP A 310 -7.84 -5.57 12.42
CA ASP A 310 -8.53 -6.82 12.08
C ASP A 310 -9.55 -6.59 10.96
N ILE A 311 -9.16 -6.87 9.71
CA ILE A 311 -10.00 -6.72 8.52
C ILE A 311 -11.13 -7.75 8.42
N ALA A 312 -11.13 -8.80 9.25
CA ALA A 312 -12.25 -9.73 9.35
C ALA A 312 -13.39 -9.16 10.21
N SER A 313 -13.09 -8.16 11.05
CA SER A 313 -14.06 -7.46 11.86
C SER A 313 -14.78 -6.35 11.08
N GLY A 314 -15.76 -5.72 11.73
CA GLY A 314 -16.49 -4.59 11.17
C GLY A 314 -17.49 -4.96 10.05
N THR A 315 -18.37 -4.02 9.78
CA THR A 315 -19.40 -4.16 8.73
C THR A 315 -18.76 -4.14 7.34
N ASP A 316 -19.23 -4.97 6.40
CA ASP A 316 -18.92 -4.80 4.98
C ASP A 316 -19.79 -3.67 4.42
N ILE A 317 -19.14 -2.58 4.03
CA ILE A 317 -19.79 -1.34 3.62
C ILE A 317 -19.78 -1.12 2.09
N LYS A 318 -19.37 -2.09 1.29
CA LYS A 318 -19.19 -1.93 -0.18
C LYS A 318 -20.44 -1.43 -0.93
N ASN A 319 -21.62 -1.66 -0.36
CA ASN A 319 -22.91 -1.21 -0.93
C ASN A 319 -23.49 0.02 -0.20
N ILE A 320 -22.76 0.59 0.77
CA ILE A 320 -23.21 1.75 1.55
C ILE A 320 -22.64 3.02 0.94
N LYS A 321 -23.52 3.84 0.36
CA LYS A 321 -23.14 5.08 -0.33
C LYS A 321 -22.67 6.19 0.60
N SER A 322 -23.17 6.23 1.86
CA SER A 322 -22.83 7.25 2.85
C SER A 322 -22.80 6.60 4.25
N LEU A 323 -21.74 6.83 4.99
CA LEU A 323 -21.59 6.31 6.34
C LEU A 323 -22.28 7.15 7.40
N GLN A 324 -22.52 8.47 7.14
CA GLN A 324 -23.14 9.40 8.09
C GLN A 324 -24.49 8.94 8.65
N LYS A 325 -25.27 8.26 7.82
CA LYS A 325 -26.64 7.84 8.16
C LYS A 325 -26.75 6.33 8.40
N SER A 326 -25.63 5.65 8.47
CA SER A 326 -25.58 4.19 8.54
C SER A 326 -25.01 3.75 9.88
N HIS A 327 -25.70 2.79 10.53
CA HIS A 327 -25.16 2.13 11.71
C HIS A 327 -24.14 1.08 11.27
N VAL A 328 -22.88 1.50 11.11
CA VAL A 328 -21.78 0.60 10.74
C VAL A 328 -20.82 0.42 11.90
N ALA A 329 -20.33 -0.79 12.09
CA ALA A 329 -19.24 -1.07 13.01
C ALA A 329 -17.92 -0.92 12.24
N PRO A 330 -17.01 -0.02 12.62
CA PRO A 330 -15.68 0.05 12.02
C PRO A 330 -14.87 -1.20 12.37
N VAL A 331 -13.80 -1.46 11.62
CA VAL A 331 -12.85 -2.52 11.94
C VAL A 331 -12.20 -2.28 13.30
N LYS A 332 -11.91 -3.38 14.02
CA LYS A 332 -11.18 -3.30 15.29
C LYS A 332 -9.72 -2.96 15.01
N LYS A 333 -9.17 -2.02 15.76
CA LYS A 333 -7.75 -1.64 15.69
C LYS A 333 -7.09 -1.66 17.07
N GLN A 334 -5.80 -1.92 17.09
CA GLN A 334 -4.94 -1.93 18.27
C GLN A 334 -3.70 -1.10 17.98
N LEU A 335 -3.42 -0.09 18.80
CA LEU A 335 -2.18 0.68 18.72
C LEU A 335 -0.99 -0.25 19.05
N ILE A 336 -0.01 -0.33 18.16
CA ILE A 336 1.21 -1.10 18.38
C ILE A 336 2.46 -0.23 18.46
N ALA A 337 2.38 1.02 18.00
CA ALA A 337 3.42 2.02 18.20
C ALA A 337 2.87 3.44 18.10
N ASN A 338 3.29 4.30 19.03
CA ASN A 338 3.28 5.75 18.91
C ASN A 338 4.73 6.19 18.76
N LEU A 339 5.09 6.63 17.54
CA LEU A 339 6.50 6.93 17.24
C LEU A 339 7.00 8.15 18.03
N ASN A 340 6.09 9.06 18.41
CA ASN A 340 6.44 10.25 19.21
C ASN A 340 6.76 9.94 20.69
N GLU A 341 6.51 8.72 21.13
CA GLU A 341 6.86 8.22 22.47
C GLU A 341 8.17 7.40 22.48
N GLN A 342 8.83 7.29 21.32
CA GLN A 342 10.12 6.60 21.18
C GLN A 342 11.24 7.62 20.97
N ASP A 343 12.46 7.23 21.33
CA ASP A 343 13.65 8.11 21.18
C ASP A 343 14.17 8.07 19.72
N ILE A 344 13.37 8.63 18.81
CA ILE A 344 13.66 8.67 17.37
C ILE A 344 14.36 9.99 16.96
N GLY A 345 14.32 10.99 17.83
CA GLY A 345 14.78 12.32 17.50
C GLY A 345 13.71 13.10 16.71
N HIS A 346 14.05 13.56 15.50
CA HIS A 346 13.11 14.31 14.66
C HIS A 346 12.22 13.37 13.85
N ILE A 347 10.91 13.49 14.03
CA ILE A 347 9.90 12.80 13.23
C ILE A 347 9.34 13.79 12.23
N ASP A 348 9.57 13.52 10.95
CA ASP A 348 9.01 14.31 9.86
C ASP A 348 7.76 13.66 9.28
N ASN A 349 7.34 14.06 8.10
CA ASN A 349 6.15 13.68 7.38
C ASN A 349 6.24 12.21 6.89
N ILE A 350 6.11 11.24 7.81
CA ILE A 350 6.17 9.81 7.46
C ILE A 350 4.91 9.41 6.70
N GLU A 351 5.08 8.95 5.47
CA GLU A 351 4.00 8.55 4.58
C GLU A 351 4.08 7.10 4.12
N GLY A 352 5.29 6.56 3.93
CA GLY A 352 5.44 5.21 3.44
C GLY A 352 5.95 4.22 4.49
N MET A 353 5.53 2.95 4.38
CA MET A 353 6.09 1.85 5.16
C MET A 353 6.21 0.55 4.35
N SER A 354 7.23 -0.24 4.65
CA SER A 354 7.46 -1.54 4.04
C SER A 354 8.12 -2.49 5.01
N PHE A 355 7.75 -3.78 4.94
CA PHE A 355 8.61 -4.80 5.53
C PHE A 355 9.99 -4.76 4.89
N GLY A 356 11.01 -4.96 5.71
CA GLY A 356 12.38 -5.12 5.26
C GLY A 356 12.88 -6.56 5.33
N PRO A 357 14.19 -6.77 5.21
CA PRO A 357 14.81 -8.07 5.45
C PRO A 357 14.61 -8.51 6.90
N LYS A 358 14.54 -9.82 7.12
CA LYS A 358 14.60 -10.36 8.50
C LYS A 358 15.90 -9.96 9.17
N LEU A 359 15.81 -9.61 10.44
CA LEU A 359 16.95 -9.32 11.27
C LEU A 359 17.72 -10.62 11.64
N PRO A 360 18.99 -10.53 12.07
CA PRO A 360 19.78 -11.72 12.42
C PRO A 360 19.17 -12.61 13.52
N ASN A 361 18.31 -12.04 14.36
CA ASN A 361 17.58 -12.78 15.41
C ASN A 361 16.27 -13.43 14.88
N GLY A 362 16.00 -13.37 13.58
CA GLY A 362 14.84 -13.96 12.94
C GLY A 362 13.57 -13.10 12.95
N ASN A 363 13.55 -11.98 13.68
CA ASN A 363 12.41 -11.07 13.70
C ASN A 363 12.24 -10.34 12.38
N ASP A 364 11.01 -9.98 12.05
CA ASP A 364 10.71 -9.11 10.91
C ASP A 364 11.14 -7.68 11.23
N SER A 365 11.46 -6.92 10.19
CA SER A 365 11.73 -5.50 10.29
C SER A 365 10.76 -4.68 9.48
N LEU A 366 10.55 -3.44 9.87
CA LEU A 366 9.72 -2.45 9.21
C LEU A 366 10.55 -1.20 8.97
N VAL A 367 10.45 -0.62 7.78
CA VAL A 367 11.09 0.64 7.42
C VAL A 367 10.03 1.63 7.01
N PHE A 368 10.09 2.81 7.61
CA PHE A 368 9.31 3.97 7.23
C PHE A 368 10.14 4.93 6.39
N ILE A 369 9.47 5.69 5.54
CA ILE A 369 10.07 6.80 4.80
C ILE A 369 9.25 8.06 5.04
N SER A 370 9.94 9.20 5.22
CA SER A 370 9.29 10.50 5.31
C SER A 370 9.46 11.29 4.02
N ASP A 371 8.40 11.95 3.61
CA ASP A 371 8.40 12.93 2.56
C ASP A 371 8.91 14.28 3.07
N ASN A 372 9.74 14.95 2.28
CA ASN A 372 10.24 16.29 2.56
C ASN A 372 9.49 17.41 1.81
N ASN A 373 8.44 17.07 1.06
CA ASN A 373 7.65 18.03 0.26
C ASN A 373 8.52 18.98 -0.56
N PHE A 374 9.71 18.55 -0.98
CA PHE A 374 10.74 19.40 -1.60
C PHE A 374 11.03 20.69 -0.82
N ASN A 375 10.80 20.71 0.49
CA ASN A 375 10.94 21.83 1.41
C ASN A 375 12.23 21.69 2.24
N GLN A 376 13.09 22.71 2.25
CA GLN A 376 14.36 22.70 3.00
C GLN A 376 14.19 22.53 4.52
N LYS A 377 13.01 22.79 5.06
CA LYS A 377 12.71 22.66 6.49
C LYS A 377 12.28 21.26 6.89
N GLN A 378 12.05 20.38 5.90
CA GLN A 378 11.62 19.00 6.08
C GLN A 378 12.72 18.02 5.67
N GLN A 379 12.66 16.81 6.17
CA GLN A 379 13.69 15.81 5.97
C GLN A 379 13.12 14.54 5.32
N THR A 380 13.84 13.97 4.39
CA THR A 380 13.60 12.61 3.94
C THR A 380 14.38 11.66 4.84
N ASN A 381 13.69 10.97 5.73
CA ASN A 381 14.25 10.01 6.67
C ASN A 381 13.82 8.58 6.32
N LEU A 382 14.75 7.65 6.40
CA LEU A 382 14.49 6.22 6.49
C LEU A 382 14.58 5.81 7.94
N THR A 383 13.51 5.30 8.53
CA THR A 383 13.47 4.92 9.95
C THR A 383 13.15 3.44 10.08
N ALA A 384 14.08 2.66 10.64
CA ALA A 384 13.97 1.21 10.76
C ALA A 384 13.52 0.77 12.16
N PHE A 385 12.68 -0.28 12.19
CA PHE A 385 12.17 -0.89 13.40
C PHE A 385 12.28 -2.41 13.36
N GLU A 386 12.44 -3.01 14.52
CA GLU A 386 12.21 -4.42 14.75
C GLU A 386 10.75 -4.65 15.13
N ILE A 387 10.09 -5.62 14.49
CA ILE A 387 8.75 -6.04 14.86
C ILE A 387 8.84 -7.11 15.92
N LYS A 388 8.21 -6.90 17.07
CA LYS A 388 8.04 -7.92 18.09
C LYS A 388 6.73 -8.67 17.84
N PRO A 389 6.78 -10.03 17.87
CA PRO A 389 5.61 -10.87 17.67
C PRO A 389 4.56 -10.70 18.76
#